data_354a1438a3479b1ad88224ad47f9a2f1
#
_entry.id   354a1438a3479b1ad88224ad47f9a2f1
#
_cell.length_a   1.000
_cell.length_b   1.000
_cell.length_c   1.000
_cell.angle_alpha   90.00
_cell.angle_beta   90.00
_cell.angle_gamma   90.00
#
_symmetry.space_group_name_H-M   'P 1'
#
loop_
_entity.id
_entity.type
_entity.pdbx_description
1 polymer ?
#
loop_
_entity_poly.entity_id
_entity_poly.type
_entity_poly.pdbx_seq_one_letter_code
_entity_poly.pdbx_strand_id
1 'polypeptide(L)'
;MFLLKRLSISTVFILAGCVSLAPDYPRPASPVPRQFSLSRNGLTPAAAGYQDTGWRNFFVDPQIAGLITEALKNNRDIKMAALKIEEARAQFNVTEADRYPQLNGSAGITYSGGLKSDKPTSRQYDAGLALSYELDFFGKLKNLSEADRQNYFASEEARRAVHILLVSNVSQSYFNQQLAYKQLRAG
;
A
#
# COMPACT_ATOMS: atom_id res chain seq x y z
N MET A 1 0.40 56.99 7.10
CA MET A 1 -0.12 56.08 8.16
C MET A 1 -1.19 55.13 7.65
N PHE A 2 -2.05 55.47 6.69
CA PHE A 2 -3.10 54.60 6.12
C PHE A 2 -2.57 53.51 5.20
N LEU A 3 -1.49 53.74 4.42
CA LEU A 3 -0.93 52.75 3.51
C LEU A 3 -0.25 51.59 4.26
N LEU A 4 0.47 51.87 5.36
CA LEU A 4 1.08 50.82 6.18
C LEU A 4 0.06 49.91 6.84
N LYS A 5 -1.11 50.42 7.28
CA LYS A 5 -2.19 49.61 7.84
C LYS A 5 -2.83 48.69 6.79
N ARG A 6 -2.97 49.14 5.54
CA ARG A 6 -3.52 48.32 4.45
C ARG A 6 -2.53 47.26 4.01
N LEU A 7 -1.23 47.55 4.01
CA LEU A 7 -0.18 46.58 3.70
C LEU A 7 -0.12 45.46 4.76
N SER A 8 -0.23 45.80 6.04
CA SER A 8 -0.25 44.81 7.15
C SER A 8 -1.46 43.85 7.08
N ILE A 9 -2.64 44.36 6.71
CA ILE A 9 -3.84 43.52 6.58
C ILE A 9 -3.73 42.56 5.39
N SER A 10 -3.17 42.98 4.25
CA SER A 10 -2.91 42.12 3.10
C SER A 10 -1.89 41.00 3.42
N THR A 11 -0.85 41.31 4.22
CA THR A 11 0.15 40.30 4.59
C THR A 11 -0.43 39.20 5.51
N VAL A 12 -1.37 39.52 6.38
CA VAL A 12 -2.04 38.55 7.25
C VAL A 12 -2.92 37.58 6.46
N PHE A 13 -3.56 38.01 5.38
CA PHE A 13 -4.36 37.14 4.52
C PHE A 13 -3.52 36.14 3.71
N ILE A 14 -2.27 36.48 3.36
CA ILE A 14 -1.37 35.60 2.61
C ILE A 14 -0.83 34.48 3.51
N LEU A 15 -0.67 34.70 4.80
CA LEU A 15 -0.20 33.68 5.75
C LEU A 15 -1.29 32.66 6.16
N ALA A 16 -2.57 32.97 5.95
CA ALA A 16 -3.68 32.05 6.30
C ALA A 16 -3.92 30.95 5.24
N GLY A 17 -3.19 30.96 4.10
CA GLY A 17 -3.48 30.16 2.92
C GLY A 17 -3.01 28.71 2.91
N CYS A 18 -2.23 28.25 3.89
CA CYS A 18 -1.67 26.88 3.89
C CYS A 18 -2.40 25.94 4.86
N VAL A 19 -3.73 25.94 4.86
CA VAL A 19 -4.52 25.03 5.71
C VAL A 19 -4.98 23.84 4.88
N SER A 20 -4.60 22.63 5.30
CA SER A 20 -5.16 21.40 4.72
C SER A 20 -6.66 21.35 5.00
N LEU A 21 -7.45 21.12 3.93
CA LEU A 21 -8.91 20.93 4.04
C LEU A 21 -9.30 19.47 4.32
N ALA A 22 -8.33 18.55 4.41
CA ALA A 22 -8.63 17.18 4.77
C ALA A 22 -9.06 17.10 6.24
N PRO A 23 -10.12 16.33 6.55
CA PRO A 23 -10.51 16.10 7.94
C PRO A 23 -9.46 15.28 8.66
N ASP A 24 -9.29 15.54 9.96
CA ASP A 24 -8.48 14.69 10.81
C ASP A 24 -9.12 13.29 10.89
N TYR A 25 -8.33 12.27 10.59
CA TYR A 25 -8.78 10.89 10.69
C TYR A 25 -8.25 10.26 12.00
N PRO A 26 -9.05 10.22 13.07
CA PRO A 26 -8.67 9.53 14.29
C PRO A 26 -8.66 8.02 14.02
N ARG A 27 -7.56 7.35 14.38
CA ARG A 27 -7.50 5.88 14.28
C ARG A 27 -8.59 5.27 15.16
N PRO A 28 -9.52 4.47 14.60
CA PRO A 28 -10.54 3.81 15.40
C PRO A 28 -9.93 2.92 16.48
N ALA A 29 -10.59 2.83 17.64
CA ALA A 29 -10.19 1.87 18.66
C ALA A 29 -10.33 0.45 18.10
N SER A 30 -9.41 -0.45 18.47
CA SER A 30 -9.50 -1.85 18.06
C SER A 30 -10.82 -2.46 18.55
N PRO A 31 -11.62 -3.08 17.68
CA PRO A 31 -12.85 -3.77 18.07
C PRO A 31 -12.56 -5.05 18.88
N VAL A 32 -11.31 -5.52 18.86
CA VAL A 32 -10.88 -6.73 19.55
C VAL A 32 -10.35 -6.36 20.93
N PRO A 33 -10.85 -6.99 22.01
CA PRO A 33 -10.35 -6.73 23.35
C PRO A 33 -8.86 -7.12 23.45
N ARG A 34 -8.09 -6.34 24.18
CA ARG A 34 -6.65 -6.59 24.38
C ARG A 34 -6.36 -7.89 25.15
N GLN A 35 -7.35 -8.40 25.87
CA GLN A 35 -7.24 -9.64 26.64
C GLN A 35 -8.54 -10.42 26.48
N PHE A 36 -8.40 -11.70 26.14
CA PHE A 36 -9.52 -12.64 26.17
C PHE A 36 -9.53 -13.29 27.55
N SER A 37 -10.60 -13.07 28.32
CA SER A 37 -10.77 -13.74 29.59
C SER A 37 -11.16 -15.21 29.33
N LEU A 38 -10.20 -16.12 29.39
CA LEU A 38 -10.43 -17.57 29.45
C LEU A 38 -10.81 -18.00 30.89
N SER A 39 -11.54 -17.13 31.61
CA SER A 39 -11.99 -17.43 32.96
C SER A 39 -13.27 -18.25 32.91
N ARG A 40 -13.19 -19.53 32.62
CA ARG A 40 -14.28 -20.44 32.97
C ARG A 40 -13.87 -21.65 33.80
N ASN A 41 -12.62 -21.96 34.06
CA ASN A 41 -12.19 -23.06 34.91
C ASN A 41 -10.82 -22.85 35.58
N GLY A 42 -10.55 -21.69 36.20
CA GLY A 42 -9.36 -21.53 37.02
C GLY A 42 -8.01 -21.59 36.28
N LEU A 43 -8.04 -21.61 34.94
CA LEU A 43 -6.84 -21.46 34.17
C LEU A 43 -6.46 -19.98 34.21
N THR A 44 -5.33 -19.70 34.83
CA THR A 44 -4.68 -18.39 34.74
C THR A 44 -4.79 -17.87 33.31
N PRO A 45 -5.12 -16.59 33.13
CA PRO A 45 -5.07 -15.99 31.77
C PRO A 45 -3.69 -16.30 31.24
N ALA A 46 -3.63 -17.08 30.15
CA ALA A 46 -2.39 -17.22 29.43
C ALA A 46 -1.97 -15.79 29.10
N ALA A 47 -0.92 -15.36 29.80
CA ALA A 47 -0.38 -14.02 29.67
C ALA A 47 -0.27 -13.68 28.19
N ALA A 48 -0.64 -12.46 27.84
CA ALA A 48 -0.40 -11.79 26.58
C ALA A 48 0.60 -12.54 25.68
N GLY A 49 0.13 -13.36 24.73
CA GLY A 49 1.13 -14.16 24.05
C GLY A 49 0.68 -14.88 22.77
N TYR A 50 -0.59 -15.23 22.63
CA TYR A 50 -1.00 -15.93 21.40
C TYR A 50 -0.98 -15.03 20.17
N GLN A 51 -1.09 -13.73 20.33
CA GLN A 51 -1.03 -12.77 19.22
C GLN A 51 0.38 -12.65 18.62
N ASP A 52 1.41 -12.87 19.45
CA ASP A 52 2.82 -12.77 19.05
C ASP A 52 3.50 -14.14 18.92
N THR A 53 2.77 -15.22 19.18
CA THR A 53 3.32 -16.57 19.03
C THR A 53 3.42 -16.90 17.55
N GLY A 54 4.65 -16.98 17.03
CA GLY A 54 4.90 -17.40 15.66
C GLY A 54 4.35 -18.82 15.44
N TRP A 55 3.87 -19.13 14.25
CA TRP A 55 3.29 -20.43 13.88
C TRP A 55 4.21 -21.62 14.21
N ARG A 56 5.55 -21.43 14.20
CA ARG A 56 6.54 -22.45 14.57
C ARG A 56 6.46 -22.87 16.02
N ASN A 57 6.09 -21.98 16.91
CA ASN A 57 5.92 -22.28 18.33
C ASN A 57 4.53 -22.82 18.64
N PHE A 58 3.57 -22.57 17.73
CA PHE A 58 2.20 -23.06 17.85
C PHE A 58 2.06 -24.50 17.37
N PHE A 59 2.68 -24.86 16.25
CA PHE A 59 2.66 -26.22 15.69
C PHE A 59 3.91 -26.98 16.09
N VAL A 60 3.76 -27.87 17.08
CA VAL A 60 4.89 -28.67 17.65
C VAL A 60 5.18 -29.91 16.80
N ASP A 61 4.21 -30.42 16.01
CA ASP A 61 4.38 -31.56 15.13
C ASP A 61 5.31 -31.22 13.96
N PRO A 62 6.47 -31.92 13.80
CA PRO A 62 7.41 -31.63 12.74
C PRO A 62 6.86 -31.90 11.33
N GLN A 63 5.86 -32.76 11.16
CA GLN A 63 5.27 -33.02 9.85
C GLN A 63 4.49 -31.83 9.35
N ILE A 64 3.59 -31.27 10.18
CA ILE A 64 2.83 -30.06 9.82
C ILE A 64 3.77 -28.85 9.66
N ALA A 65 4.79 -28.73 10.50
CA ALA A 65 5.77 -27.65 10.40
C ALA A 65 6.56 -27.71 9.08
N GLY A 66 6.89 -28.89 8.61
CA GLY A 66 7.51 -29.13 7.30
C GLY A 66 6.60 -28.72 6.15
N LEU A 67 5.32 -29.13 6.17
CA LEU A 67 4.33 -28.76 5.15
C LEU A 67 4.09 -27.26 5.09
N ILE A 68 3.95 -26.59 6.23
CA ILE A 68 3.80 -25.14 6.30
C ILE A 68 5.04 -24.44 5.71
N THR A 69 6.24 -24.90 6.05
CA THR A 69 7.49 -24.33 5.54
C THR A 69 7.56 -24.43 4.02
N GLU A 70 7.21 -25.59 3.47
CA GLU A 70 7.23 -25.83 2.03
C GLU A 70 6.16 -24.99 1.31
N ALA A 71 4.96 -24.90 1.89
CA ALA A 71 3.88 -24.06 1.37
C ALA A 71 4.29 -22.58 1.34
N LEU A 72 4.84 -22.05 2.43
CA LEU A 72 5.27 -20.65 2.50
C LEU A 72 6.38 -20.33 1.49
N LYS A 73 7.25 -21.28 1.19
CA LYS A 73 8.34 -21.10 0.22
C LYS A 73 7.86 -21.07 -1.22
N ASN A 74 6.88 -21.92 -1.56
CA ASN A 74 6.49 -22.16 -2.96
C ASN A 74 5.16 -21.54 -3.36
N ASN A 75 4.33 -21.11 -2.40
CA ASN A 75 3.01 -20.55 -2.71
C ASN A 75 3.12 -19.29 -3.55
N ARG A 76 2.32 -19.24 -4.63
CA ARG A 76 2.30 -18.11 -5.57
C ARG A 76 1.56 -16.90 -5.01
N ASP A 77 0.57 -17.09 -4.13
CA ASP A 77 -0.20 -15.98 -3.54
C ASP A 77 0.68 -15.13 -2.61
N ILE A 78 1.61 -15.77 -1.88
CA ILE A 78 2.61 -15.05 -1.08
C ILE A 78 3.51 -14.19 -1.98
N LYS A 79 3.92 -14.73 -3.13
CA LYS A 79 4.73 -13.98 -4.11
C LYS A 79 3.95 -12.83 -4.73
N MET A 80 2.68 -13.06 -5.09
CA MET A 80 1.79 -12.00 -5.58
C MET A 80 1.56 -10.92 -4.54
N ALA A 81 1.33 -11.29 -3.27
CA ALA A 81 1.16 -10.33 -2.19
C ALA A 81 2.43 -9.47 -1.99
N ALA A 82 3.62 -10.06 -2.14
CA ALA A 82 4.88 -9.32 -2.10
C ALA A 82 4.99 -8.31 -3.27
N LEU A 83 4.65 -8.73 -4.50
CA LEU A 83 4.68 -7.85 -5.66
C LEU A 83 3.63 -6.70 -5.56
N LYS A 84 2.49 -6.95 -4.93
CA LYS A 84 1.49 -5.89 -4.67
C LYS A 84 2.00 -4.81 -3.72
N ILE A 85 2.89 -5.15 -2.80
CA ILE A 85 3.56 -4.15 -1.95
C ILE A 85 4.46 -3.25 -2.81
N GLU A 86 5.23 -3.84 -3.73
CA GLU A 86 6.11 -3.08 -4.63
C GLU A 86 5.30 -2.19 -5.58
N GLU A 87 4.16 -2.68 -6.09
CA GLU A 87 3.22 -1.90 -6.90
C GLU A 87 2.67 -0.70 -6.11
N ALA A 88 2.15 -0.92 -4.90
CA ALA A 88 1.62 0.14 -4.05
C ALA A 88 2.69 1.17 -3.67
N ARG A 89 3.93 0.71 -3.43
CA ARG A 89 5.09 1.58 -3.18
C ARG A 89 5.44 2.42 -4.41
N ALA A 90 5.42 1.83 -5.59
CA ALA A 90 5.68 2.56 -6.83
C ALA A 90 4.60 3.62 -7.08
N GLN A 91 3.32 3.29 -6.84
CA GLN A 91 2.21 4.24 -6.95
C GLN A 91 2.36 5.40 -5.95
N PHE A 92 2.71 5.12 -4.70
CA PHE A 92 3.02 6.17 -3.71
C PHE A 92 4.16 7.08 -4.19
N ASN A 93 5.23 6.52 -4.76
CA ASN A 93 6.34 7.32 -5.27
C ASN A 93 5.94 8.22 -6.44
N VAL A 94 5.01 7.77 -7.30
CA VAL A 94 4.45 8.59 -8.40
C VAL A 94 3.69 9.78 -7.84
N THR A 95 2.75 9.55 -6.93
CA THR A 95 1.96 10.63 -6.29
C THR A 95 2.81 11.57 -5.44
N GLU A 96 3.86 11.05 -4.82
CA GLU A 96 4.83 11.89 -4.09
C GLU A 96 5.63 12.77 -5.07
N ALA A 97 5.98 12.26 -6.26
CA ALA A 97 6.69 13.02 -7.29
C ALA A 97 5.86 14.19 -7.85
N ASP A 98 4.53 14.08 -7.88
CA ASP A 98 3.63 15.16 -8.33
C ASP A 98 3.69 16.41 -7.43
N ARG A 99 4.26 16.30 -6.24
CA ARG A 99 4.50 17.44 -5.32
C ARG A 99 5.70 18.26 -5.69
N TYR A 100 6.50 17.83 -6.66
CA TYR A 100 7.71 18.48 -7.13
C TYR A 100 7.56 19.03 -8.54
N PRO A 101 8.34 20.04 -8.93
CA PRO A 101 8.34 20.52 -10.30
C PRO A 101 8.71 19.42 -11.31
N GLN A 102 7.92 19.30 -12.36
CA GLN A 102 8.11 18.31 -13.43
C GLN A 102 8.77 18.97 -14.64
N LEU A 103 9.87 18.41 -15.08
CA LEU A 103 10.58 18.82 -16.29
C LEU A 103 10.33 17.78 -17.40
N ASN A 104 9.67 18.22 -18.48
CA ASN A 104 9.37 17.38 -19.63
C ASN A 104 10.22 17.84 -20.83
N GLY A 105 10.90 16.89 -21.48
CA GLY A 105 11.59 17.08 -22.73
C GLY A 105 10.81 16.43 -23.87
N SER A 106 10.67 17.15 -25.01
CA SER A 106 10.08 16.60 -26.23
C SER A 106 11.02 16.82 -27.41
N ALA A 107 11.07 15.84 -28.29
CA ALA A 107 11.74 15.96 -29.59
C ALA A 107 10.90 15.24 -30.63
N GLY A 108 10.69 15.87 -31.76
CA GLY A 108 9.87 15.34 -32.84
C GLY A 108 10.47 15.59 -34.20
N ILE A 109 10.13 14.74 -35.17
CA ILE A 109 10.42 14.92 -36.60
C ILE A 109 9.12 14.68 -37.33
N THR A 110 8.65 15.70 -38.04
CA THR A 110 7.45 15.61 -38.88
C THR A 110 7.83 15.63 -40.34
N TYR A 111 7.36 14.64 -41.08
CA TYR A 111 7.49 14.59 -42.52
C TYR A 111 6.13 14.92 -43.16
N SER A 112 6.09 15.95 -44.00
CA SER A 112 4.91 16.34 -44.75
C SER A 112 5.18 16.21 -46.27
N GLY A 113 4.42 15.38 -46.95
CA GLY A 113 4.52 15.15 -48.38
C GLY A 113 3.89 13.80 -48.72
N GLY A 114 3.26 13.68 -49.88
CA GLY A 114 2.62 12.44 -50.35
C GLY A 114 3.24 11.93 -51.65
N LEU A 115 3.18 10.61 -51.85
CA LEU A 115 3.68 9.91 -53.05
C LEU A 115 3.05 10.40 -54.40
N LYS A 116 1.97 11.20 -54.35
CA LYS A 116 1.25 11.77 -55.51
C LYS A 116 1.01 13.28 -55.41
N SER A 117 1.76 13.99 -54.55
CA SER A 117 1.59 15.42 -54.39
C SER A 117 2.70 16.17 -55.12
N ASP A 118 2.36 17.12 -55.97
CA ASP A 118 3.31 18.07 -56.60
C ASP A 118 3.94 19.04 -55.56
N LYS A 119 3.63 18.87 -54.29
CA LYS A 119 4.21 19.67 -53.20
C LYS A 119 5.54 19.08 -52.77
N PRO A 120 6.57 19.91 -52.56
CA PRO A 120 7.86 19.45 -52.07
C PRO A 120 7.72 18.81 -50.69
N THR A 121 8.44 17.70 -50.48
CA THR A 121 8.52 17.05 -49.17
C THR A 121 9.16 18.01 -48.18
N SER A 122 8.45 18.31 -47.11
CA SER A 122 8.94 19.13 -46.01
C SER A 122 9.32 18.25 -44.79
N ARG A 123 10.40 18.60 -44.13
CA ARG A 123 10.85 18.00 -42.88
C ARG A 123 10.89 19.11 -41.82
N GLN A 124 10.22 18.87 -40.73
CA GLN A 124 10.22 19.75 -39.58
C GLN A 124 10.82 19.01 -38.39
N TYR A 125 11.76 19.65 -37.74
CA TYR A 125 12.37 19.18 -36.48
C TYR A 125 11.88 20.10 -35.40
N ASP A 126 11.40 19.53 -34.32
CA ASP A 126 11.00 20.26 -33.12
C ASP A 126 11.70 19.65 -31.89
N ALA A 127 12.10 20.51 -30.98
CA ALA A 127 12.63 20.13 -29.68
C ALA A 127 12.15 21.17 -28.67
N GLY A 128 11.74 20.70 -27.52
CA GLY A 128 11.21 21.56 -26.47
C GLY A 128 11.48 21.02 -25.06
N LEU A 129 11.56 21.95 -24.13
CA LEU A 129 11.58 21.68 -22.69
C LEU A 129 10.42 22.44 -22.05
N ALA A 130 9.64 21.76 -21.23
CA ALA A 130 8.53 22.33 -20.48
C ALA A 130 8.71 22.02 -18.98
N LEU A 131 8.64 23.06 -18.15
CA LEU A 131 8.61 22.96 -16.70
C LEU A 131 7.19 23.22 -16.23
N SER A 132 6.62 22.29 -15.47
CA SER A 132 5.31 22.43 -14.84
C SER A 132 5.41 22.21 -13.34
N TYR A 133 4.64 23.01 -12.58
CA TYR A 133 4.56 22.87 -11.13
C TYR A 133 3.19 23.28 -10.64
N GLU A 134 2.50 22.38 -9.90
CA GLU A 134 1.21 22.66 -9.24
C GLU A 134 1.48 23.12 -7.80
N LEU A 135 1.11 24.35 -7.47
CA LEU A 135 1.22 24.89 -6.11
C LEU A 135 0.10 24.34 -5.24
N ASP A 136 0.46 23.58 -4.22
CA ASP A 136 -0.49 22.89 -3.34
C ASP A 136 -0.90 23.77 -2.13
N PHE A 137 -1.68 24.82 -2.38
CA PHE A 137 -2.12 25.74 -1.33
C PHE A 137 -3.07 25.12 -0.30
N PHE A 138 -3.87 24.13 -0.70
CA PHE A 138 -4.90 23.51 0.13
C PHE A 138 -4.58 22.06 0.53
N GLY A 139 -3.39 21.60 0.25
CA GLY A 139 -2.94 20.27 0.62
C GLY A 139 -3.53 19.13 -0.21
N LYS A 140 -4.05 19.38 -1.43
CA LYS A 140 -4.59 18.35 -2.32
C LYS A 140 -3.55 17.26 -2.64
N LEU A 141 -2.39 17.67 -3.16
CA LEU A 141 -1.32 16.75 -3.54
C LEU A 141 -0.70 16.06 -2.31
N LYS A 142 -0.50 16.82 -1.23
CA LYS A 142 -0.04 16.29 0.04
C LYS A 142 -0.97 15.19 0.57
N ASN A 143 -2.28 15.45 0.58
CA ASN A 143 -3.26 14.50 1.10
C ASN A 143 -3.42 13.29 0.19
N LEU A 144 -3.28 13.46 -1.13
CA LEU A 144 -3.30 12.36 -2.10
C LEU A 144 -2.09 11.44 -1.89
N SER A 145 -0.89 12.00 -1.76
CA SER A 145 0.33 11.25 -1.45
C SER A 145 0.22 10.52 -0.10
N GLU A 146 -0.36 11.15 0.93
CA GLU A 146 -0.59 10.49 2.22
C GLU A 146 -1.61 9.34 2.11
N ALA A 147 -2.67 9.49 1.29
CA ALA A 147 -3.61 8.40 1.03
C ALA A 147 -2.93 7.19 0.37
N ASP A 148 -2.07 7.41 -0.63
CA ASP A 148 -1.33 6.33 -1.27
C ASP A 148 -0.28 5.70 -0.33
N ARG A 149 0.30 6.49 0.56
CA ARG A 149 1.15 5.98 1.64
C ARG A 149 0.38 5.03 2.57
N GLN A 150 -0.86 5.36 2.91
CA GLN A 150 -1.71 4.48 3.73
C GLN A 150 -2.10 3.22 2.94
N ASN A 151 -2.33 3.31 1.63
CA ASN A 151 -2.54 2.15 0.76
C ASN A 151 -1.31 1.23 0.71
N TYR A 152 -0.11 1.80 0.68
CA TYR A 152 1.13 1.02 0.79
C TYR A 152 1.19 0.25 2.12
N PHE A 153 0.93 0.88 3.27
CA PHE A 153 0.89 0.19 4.57
C PHE A 153 -0.22 -0.86 4.64
N ALA A 154 -1.39 -0.59 4.05
CA ALA A 154 -2.46 -1.58 3.96
C ALA A 154 -2.03 -2.82 3.15
N SER A 155 -1.23 -2.68 2.10
CA SER A 155 -0.70 -3.80 1.33
C SER A 155 0.28 -4.66 2.14
N GLU A 156 1.06 -4.07 3.03
CA GLU A 156 1.95 -4.80 3.95
C GLU A 156 1.15 -5.67 4.93
N GLU A 157 0.07 -5.13 5.49
CA GLU A 157 -0.83 -5.89 6.37
C GLU A 157 -1.63 -6.95 5.60
N ALA A 158 -2.03 -6.68 4.35
CA ALA A 158 -2.65 -7.68 3.49
C ALA A 158 -1.73 -8.88 3.23
N ARG A 159 -0.42 -8.67 3.01
CA ARG A 159 0.55 -9.77 2.92
C ARG A 159 0.60 -10.59 4.19
N ARG A 160 0.56 -9.94 5.37
CA ARG A 160 0.51 -10.65 6.66
C ARG A 160 -0.74 -11.51 6.78
N ALA A 161 -1.90 -11.00 6.34
CA ALA A 161 -3.16 -11.76 6.32
C ALA A 161 -3.07 -12.98 5.39
N VAL A 162 -2.51 -12.83 4.19
CA VAL A 162 -2.28 -13.95 3.25
C VAL A 162 -1.37 -15.02 3.86
N HIS A 163 -0.32 -14.62 4.57
CA HIS A 163 0.57 -15.54 5.27
C HIS A 163 -0.19 -16.35 6.34
N ILE A 164 -0.98 -15.70 7.18
CA ILE A 164 -1.78 -16.36 8.22
C ILE A 164 -2.80 -17.31 7.60
N LEU A 165 -3.49 -16.87 6.54
CA LEU A 165 -4.47 -17.67 5.82
C LEU A 165 -3.85 -18.94 5.24
N LEU A 166 -2.68 -18.84 4.63
CA LEU A 166 -1.98 -20.00 4.08
C LEU A 166 -1.61 -21.00 5.17
N VAL A 167 -1.04 -20.54 6.29
CA VAL A 167 -0.73 -21.39 7.44
C VAL A 167 -1.98 -22.09 7.97
N SER A 168 -3.10 -21.37 8.10
CA SER A 168 -4.38 -21.93 8.54
C SER A 168 -4.90 -23.00 7.59
N ASN A 169 -4.90 -22.73 6.28
CA ASN A 169 -5.42 -23.66 5.26
C ASN A 169 -4.59 -24.95 5.21
N VAL A 170 -3.25 -24.85 5.27
CA VAL A 170 -2.37 -26.04 5.31
C VAL A 170 -2.65 -26.86 6.57
N SER A 171 -2.77 -26.20 7.71
CA SER A 171 -3.03 -26.85 8.99
C SER A 171 -4.37 -27.56 9.00
N GLN A 172 -5.42 -26.90 8.50
CA GLN A 172 -6.77 -27.48 8.40
C GLN A 172 -6.77 -28.70 7.47
N SER A 173 -6.11 -28.60 6.33
CA SER A 173 -6.00 -29.72 5.38
C SER A 173 -5.28 -30.91 5.98
N TYR A 174 -4.20 -30.69 6.73
CA TYR A 174 -3.46 -31.73 7.43
C TYR A 174 -4.32 -32.45 8.46
N PHE A 175 -5.04 -31.72 9.32
CA PHE A 175 -5.90 -32.33 10.33
C PHE A 175 -7.11 -33.05 9.73
N ASN A 176 -7.69 -32.53 8.65
CA ASN A 176 -8.76 -33.22 7.91
C ASN A 176 -8.27 -34.55 7.32
N GLN A 177 -7.06 -34.56 6.77
CA GLN A 177 -6.44 -35.80 6.28
C GLN A 177 -6.23 -36.82 7.41
N GLN A 178 -5.69 -36.38 8.56
CA GLN A 178 -5.50 -37.24 9.72
C GLN A 178 -6.82 -37.83 10.23
N LEU A 179 -7.87 -37.01 10.24
CA LEU A 179 -9.23 -37.48 10.60
C LEU A 179 -9.72 -38.53 9.67
N ALA A 180 -9.62 -38.35 8.35
CA ALA A 180 -10.05 -39.32 7.33
C ALA A 180 -9.30 -40.66 7.47
N TYR A 181 -7.97 -40.64 7.71
CA TYR A 181 -7.19 -41.85 7.97
C TYR A 181 -7.65 -42.59 9.22
N LYS A 182 -7.98 -41.90 10.30
CA LYS A 182 -8.48 -42.52 11.52
C LYS A 182 -9.87 -43.15 11.32
N GLN A 183 -10.74 -42.50 10.56
CA GLN A 183 -12.06 -43.03 10.23
C GLN A 183 -11.97 -44.31 9.40
N LEU A 184 -11.09 -44.35 8.37
CA LEU A 184 -10.86 -45.54 7.57
C LEU A 184 -10.31 -46.73 8.35
N ARG A 185 -9.59 -46.49 9.46
CA ARG A 185 -9.05 -47.57 10.29
C ARG A 185 -10.01 -48.04 11.37
N ALA A 186 -11.03 -47.26 11.67
CA ALA A 186 -12.00 -47.55 12.73
C ALA A 186 -13.26 -48.26 12.21
N GLY A 187 -13.53 -48.26 10.90
CA GLY A 187 -14.57 -49.04 10.20
C GLY A 187 -14.04 -50.30 9.60
#